data_2d816626c34f59e35e5e060d4728b2f1
#
_entry.id   2d816626c34f59e35e5e060d4728b2f1
#
_cell.length_a   1.000
_cell.length_b   1.000
_cell.length_c   1.000
_cell.angle_alpha   90.00
_cell.angle_beta   90.00
_cell.angle_gamma   90.00
#
_symmetry.space_group_name_H-M   'P 1'
#
loop_
_entity.id
_entity.type
_entity.pdbx_description
1 polymer ?
#
loop_
_entity_poly.entity_id
_entity_poly.type
_entity_poly.pdbx_seq_one_letter_code
_entity_poly.pdbx_strand_id
1 'polypeptide(L)'
;MPNLVEIAPSILAADFASLGDAIGAVARGGASMLHVDVMDGHFVPNISIGVPVVASLRKATRMTLDVHLMIENPEQYIGAFADAGADMMSVHQEATPHLDRVLTLIREHGCLPGVVINPATPVALLSEVLGNVDHVLVMSVNPGFGGQSFIPGSIHKIRQLRDLRERHDYKFRIAVDGGVAPENINELVRAGAQILVAGTSVFGSSDPAAAVHSMMQQASEALAQRV
;
A
#
# COMPACT_ATOMS: atom_id res chain seq x y z
N MET A 1 17.57 8.01 -1.38
CA MET A 1 16.77 7.50 -0.24
C MET A 1 17.42 6.21 0.22
N PRO A 2 17.48 5.88 1.52
CA PRO A 2 18.02 4.59 1.93
C PRO A 2 17.24 3.47 1.24
N ASN A 3 17.96 2.45 0.77
CA ASN A 3 17.38 1.23 0.24
C ASN A 3 16.73 0.46 1.42
N LEU A 4 15.54 0.86 1.83
CA LEU A 4 14.78 0.22 2.90
C LEU A 4 13.53 -0.40 2.28
N VAL A 5 13.25 -1.63 2.67
CA VAL A 5 11.97 -2.28 2.39
C VAL A 5 11.15 -2.28 3.67
N GLU A 6 9.89 -1.84 3.59
CA GLU A 6 8.96 -1.78 4.71
C GLU A 6 7.84 -2.81 4.52
N ILE A 7 7.47 -3.45 5.62
CA ILE A 7 6.22 -4.20 5.69
C ILE A 7 5.13 -3.25 6.17
N ALA A 8 4.05 -3.14 5.41
CA ALA A 8 2.86 -2.36 5.72
C ALA A 8 1.71 -3.31 6.09
N PRO A 9 1.49 -3.61 7.39
CA PRO A 9 0.38 -4.45 7.80
C PRO A 9 -0.97 -3.84 7.37
N SER A 10 -1.76 -4.57 6.53
CA SER A 10 -3.11 -4.14 6.18
C SER A 10 -4.09 -4.50 7.28
N ILE A 11 -4.69 -3.48 7.89
CA ILE A 11 -5.67 -3.65 8.95
C ILE A 11 -6.99 -4.29 8.48
N LEU A 12 -7.20 -4.41 7.17
CA LEU A 12 -8.36 -5.13 6.61
C LEU A 12 -8.44 -6.59 7.11
N ALA A 13 -7.30 -7.20 7.44
CA ALA A 13 -7.23 -8.56 7.96
C ALA A 13 -7.21 -8.64 9.49
N ALA A 14 -7.26 -7.50 10.19
CA ALA A 14 -7.29 -7.44 11.64
C ALA A 14 -8.73 -7.57 12.19
N ASP A 15 -8.86 -7.89 13.47
CA ASP A 15 -10.13 -7.79 14.18
C ASP A 15 -10.47 -6.31 14.40
N PHE A 16 -11.50 -5.81 13.73
CA PHE A 16 -11.94 -4.42 13.84
C PHE A 16 -12.46 -4.05 15.24
N ALA A 17 -12.91 -5.03 16.03
CA ALA A 17 -13.32 -4.80 17.41
C ALA A 17 -12.12 -4.55 18.35
N SER A 18 -10.90 -4.90 17.91
CA SER A 18 -9.66 -4.85 18.71
C SER A 18 -8.50 -4.21 17.95
N LEU A 19 -8.77 -3.23 17.07
CA LEU A 19 -7.74 -2.58 16.24
C LEU A 19 -6.59 -1.99 17.05
N GLY A 20 -6.85 -1.44 18.23
CA GLY A 20 -5.80 -0.89 19.09
C GLY A 20 -4.76 -1.93 19.49
N ASP A 21 -5.19 -3.13 19.88
CA ASP A 21 -4.30 -4.23 20.25
C ASP A 21 -3.53 -4.76 19.02
N ALA A 22 -4.22 -4.90 17.87
CA ALA A 22 -3.62 -5.31 16.61
C ALA A 22 -2.51 -4.35 16.17
N ILE A 23 -2.75 -3.04 16.23
CA ILE A 23 -1.77 -2.00 15.92
C ILE A 23 -0.58 -2.07 16.88
N GLY A 24 -0.84 -2.22 18.19
CA GLY A 24 0.19 -2.36 19.20
C GLY A 24 1.07 -3.60 18.96
N ALA A 25 0.50 -4.71 18.49
CA ALA A 25 1.24 -5.92 18.18
C ALA A 25 2.19 -5.70 17.00
N VAL A 26 1.73 -5.17 15.87
CA VAL A 26 2.58 -4.95 14.69
C VAL A 26 3.64 -3.87 14.93
N ALA A 27 3.34 -2.85 15.74
CA ALA A 27 4.33 -1.85 16.17
C ALA A 27 5.48 -2.49 16.97
N ARG A 28 5.18 -3.43 17.89
CA ARG A 28 6.22 -4.20 18.60
C ARG A 28 7.04 -5.07 17.65
N GLY A 29 6.45 -5.54 16.55
CA GLY A 29 7.15 -6.28 15.48
C GLY A 29 8.08 -5.42 14.64
N GLY A 30 8.04 -4.08 14.79
CA GLY A 30 8.88 -3.12 14.07
C GLY A 30 8.22 -2.45 12.88
N ALA A 31 6.91 -2.64 12.65
CA ALA A 31 6.20 -1.90 11.61
C ALA A 31 6.25 -0.39 11.87
N SER A 32 6.57 0.38 10.84
CA SER A 32 6.59 1.85 10.83
C SER A 32 5.38 2.46 10.11
N MET A 33 4.61 1.63 9.42
CA MET A 33 3.50 1.98 8.54
C MET A 33 2.33 1.02 8.75
N LEU A 34 1.11 1.51 8.55
CA LEU A 34 -0.12 0.73 8.45
C LEU A 34 -0.78 0.97 7.09
N HIS A 35 -1.27 -0.07 6.47
CA HIS A 35 -2.08 0.03 5.25
C HIS A 35 -3.57 -0.02 5.60
N VAL A 36 -4.34 0.92 5.02
CA VAL A 36 -5.74 1.16 5.35
C VAL A 36 -6.59 1.08 4.09
N ASP A 37 -7.23 -0.07 3.87
CA ASP A 37 -8.04 -0.35 2.69
C ASP A 37 -9.46 0.22 2.83
N VAL A 38 -9.77 1.29 2.11
CA VAL A 38 -11.08 1.95 2.08
C VAL A 38 -11.86 1.50 0.85
N MET A 39 -13.04 0.93 1.07
CA MET A 39 -13.92 0.35 0.05
C MET A 39 -15.35 0.87 0.20
N ASP A 40 -15.99 1.21 -0.93
CA ASP A 40 -17.32 1.86 -0.96
C ASP A 40 -18.47 0.97 -1.46
N GLY A 41 -18.18 -0.26 -1.88
CA GLY A 41 -19.19 -1.16 -2.47
C GLY A 41 -19.58 -0.83 -3.91
N HIS A 42 -18.90 0.14 -4.55
CA HIS A 42 -19.12 0.55 -5.94
C HIS A 42 -17.90 0.25 -6.80
N PHE A 43 -16.77 0.85 -6.50
CA PHE A 43 -15.51 0.55 -7.19
C PHE A 43 -15.09 -0.91 -7.00
N VAL A 44 -15.33 -1.45 -5.80
CA VAL A 44 -15.14 -2.87 -5.47
C VAL A 44 -16.40 -3.44 -4.79
N PRO A 45 -16.70 -4.74 -4.93
CA PRO A 45 -17.94 -5.34 -4.40
C PRO A 45 -17.85 -5.64 -2.89
N ASN A 46 -17.32 -4.72 -2.12
CA ASN A 46 -17.18 -4.82 -0.67
C ASN A 46 -17.19 -3.41 -0.03
N ILE A 47 -17.63 -3.31 1.22
CA ILE A 47 -17.56 -2.11 2.05
C ILE A 47 -16.65 -2.42 3.24
N SER A 48 -15.66 -1.58 3.50
CA SER A 48 -14.73 -1.81 4.61
C SER A 48 -14.86 -0.76 5.71
N ILE A 49 -14.07 0.29 5.65
CA ILE A 49 -13.94 1.35 6.66
C ILE A 49 -13.90 2.72 5.98
N GLY A 50 -14.02 3.76 6.79
CA GLY A 50 -14.00 5.13 6.28
C GLY A 50 -13.26 6.10 7.20
N VAL A 51 -13.48 7.40 6.97
CA VAL A 51 -12.84 8.54 7.66
C VAL A 51 -12.83 8.41 9.19
N PRO A 52 -13.94 8.00 9.88
CA PRO A 52 -13.93 7.89 11.34
C PRO A 52 -12.94 6.86 11.89
N VAL A 53 -12.70 5.77 11.14
CA VAL A 53 -11.72 4.76 11.54
C VAL A 53 -10.30 5.31 11.38
N VAL A 54 -9.98 6.00 10.28
CA VAL A 54 -8.68 6.66 10.08
C VAL A 54 -8.40 7.66 11.20
N ALA A 55 -9.39 8.49 11.57
CA ALA A 55 -9.27 9.43 12.68
C ALA A 55 -9.02 8.73 14.03
N SER A 56 -9.58 7.55 14.23
CA SER A 56 -9.36 6.73 15.44
C SER A 56 -7.97 6.10 15.44
N LEU A 57 -7.53 5.58 14.29
CA LEU A 57 -6.17 5.05 14.10
C LEU A 57 -5.12 6.13 14.40
N ARG A 58 -5.30 7.35 13.87
CA ARG A 58 -4.37 8.45 14.11
C ARG A 58 -4.18 8.78 15.59
N LYS A 59 -5.24 8.65 16.40
CA LYS A 59 -5.14 8.84 17.85
C LYS A 59 -4.40 7.69 18.54
N ALA A 60 -4.49 6.48 17.98
CA ALA A 60 -3.92 5.28 18.58
C ALA A 60 -2.43 5.06 18.22
N THR A 61 -1.93 5.65 17.12
CA THR A 61 -0.57 5.40 16.66
C THR A 61 0.10 6.63 16.07
N ARG A 62 1.45 6.59 16.00
CA ARG A 62 2.30 7.53 15.26
C ARG A 62 2.88 6.92 13.98
N MET A 63 2.56 5.66 13.67
CA MET A 63 2.96 5.03 12.41
C MET A 63 2.38 5.79 11.22
N THR A 64 3.04 5.71 10.08
CA THR A 64 2.51 6.24 8.81
C THR A 64 1.20 5.54 8.47
N LEU A 65 0.14 6.31 8.22
CA LEU A 65 -1.13 5.80 7.72
C LEU A 65 -1.16 5.94 6.20
N ASP A 66 -1.00 4.83 5.51
CA ASP A 66 -1.09 4.70 4.05
C ASP A 66 -2.52 4.30 3.69
N VAL A 67 -3.31 5.26 3.22
CA VAL A 67 -4.74 5.09 2.93
C VAL A 67 -4.93 4.78 1.45
N HIS A 68 -5.39 3.57 1.18
CA HIS A 68 -5.68 3.07 -0.16
C HIS A 68 -7.18 3.20 -0.48
N LEU A 69 -7.51 4.09 -1.42
CA LEU A 69 -8.88 4.43 -1.77
C LEU A 69 -9.39 3.58 -2.95
N MET A 70 -10.10 2.51 -2.63
CA MET A 70 -10.85 1.68 -3.59
C MET A 70 -12.30 2.17 -3.64
N ILE A 71 -12.49 3.42 -4.07
CA ILE A 71 -13.79 4.10 -4.09
C ILE A 71 -14.00 4.84 -5.42
N GLU A 72 -15.24 5.05 -5.80
CA GLU A 72 -15.60 5.96 -6.89
C GLU A 72 -15.43 7.43 -6.45
N ASN A 73 -15.05 8.30 -7.42
CA ASN A 73 -14.87 9.73 -7.22
C ASN A 73 -14.00 10.08 -5.98
N PRO A 74 -12.78 9.53 -5.86
CA PRO A 74 -11.93 9.67 -4.68
C PRO A 74 -11.62 11.13 -4.33
N GLU A 75 -11.62 12.04 -5.31
CA GLU A 75 -11.37 13.48 -5.14
C GLU A 75 -12.31 14.14 -4.13
N GLN A 76 -13.52 13.60 -3.94
CA GLN A 76 -14.49 14.14 -3.00
C GLN A 76 -14.10 13.88 -1.53
N TYR A 77 -13.21 12.94 -1.27
CA TYR A 77 -12.87 12.45 0.07
C TYR A 77 -11.44 12.78 0.51
N ILE A 78 -10.57 13.25 -0.41
CA ILE A 78 -9.15 13.54 -0.12
C ILE A 78 -8.98 14.43 1.10
N GLY A 79 -9.68 15.59 1.15
CA GLY A 79 -9.60 16.50 2.30
C GLY A 79 -10.02 15.84 3.61
N ALA A 80 -11.12 15.08 3.59
CA ALA A 80 -11.63 14.41 4.78
C ALA A 80 -10.65 13.35 5.34
N PHE A 81 -9.99 12.56 4.48
CA PHE A 81 -8.99 11.58 4.90
C PHE A 81 -7.69 12.25 5.37
N ALA A 82 -7.26 13.35 4.74
CA ALA A 82 -6.12 14.14 5.18
C ALA A 82 -6.37 14.72 6.58
N ASP A 83 -7.52 15.36 6.80
CA ASP A 83 -7.92 15.91 8.10
C ASP A 83 -8.04 14.81 9.18
N ALA A 84 -8.41 13.59 8.79
CA ALA A 84 -8.44 12.43 9.68
C ALA A 84 -7.05 11.92 10.06
N GLY A 85 -5.99 12.35 9.37
CA GLY A 85 -4.60 12.05 9.69
C GLY A 85 -3.95 11.01 8.79
N ALA A 86 -4.40 10.86 7.54
CA ALA A 86 -3.68 10.13 6.51
C ALA A 86 -2.33 10.82 6.23
N ASP A 87 -1.25 10.05 6.14
CA ASP A 87 0.08 10.56 5.74
C ASP A 87 0.34 10.32 4.25
N MET A 88 -0.16 9.20 3.75
CA MET A 88 -0.09 8.80 2.34
C MET A 88 -1.50 8.45 1.87
N MET A 89 -1.82 8.80 0.63
CA MET A 89 -3.08 8.39 -0.01
C MET A 89 -2.81 7.90 -1.42
N SER A 90 -3.39 6.76 -1.77
CA SER A 90 -3.32 6.21 -3.10
C SER A 90 -4.71 6.04 -3.71
N VAL A 91 -4.82 6.42 -4.99
CA VAL A 91 -6.05 6.34 -5.78
C VAL A 91 -5.82 5.50 -7.03
N HIS A 92 -6.84 4.75 -7.43
CA HIS A 92 -6.77 3.93 -8.62
C HIS A 92 -6.77 4.77 -9.89
N GLN A 93 -5.89 4.42 -10.84
CA GLN A 93 -5.92 4.97 -12.20
C GLN A 93 -7.30 4.80 -12.84
N GLU A 94 -7.98 3.72 -12.51
CA GLU A 94 -9.29 3.36 -13.06
C GLU A 94 -10.46 4.11 -12.40
N ALA A 95 -10.24 4.78 -11.26
CA ALA A 95 -11.29 5.45 -10.48
C ALA A 95 -11.53 6.89 -10.91
N THR A 96 -10.64 7.50 -11.70
CA THR A 96 -10.76 8.91 -12.10
C THR A 96 -10.20 9.16 -13.49
N PRO A 97 -10.93 9.93 -14.34
CA PRO A 97 -10.41 10.38 -15.63
C PRO A 97 -9.40 11.54 -15.49
N HIS A 98 -9.30 12.17 -14.32
CA HIS A 98 -8.45 13.33 -14.05
C HIS A 98 -7.38 13.05 -13.01
N LEU A 99 -6.64 11.94 -13.18
CA LEU A 99 -5.68 11.43 -12.20
C LEU A 99 -4.66 12.50 -11.75
N ASP A 100 -4.05 13.27 -12.67
CA ASP A 100 -3.07 14.30 -12.32
C ASP A 100 -3.66 15.35 -11.35
N ARG A 101 -4.91 15.77 -11.57
CA ARG A 101 -5.61 16.69 -10.65
C ARG A 101 -5.79 16.07 -9.26
N VAL A 102 -6.15 14.79 -9.17
CA VAL A 102 -6.36 14.11 -7.89
C VAL A 102 -5.04 13.94 -7.14
N LEU A 103 -3.96 13.58 -7.82
CA LEU A 103 -2.62 13.48 -7.21
C LEU A 103 -2.14 14.84 -6.69
N THR A 104 -2.37 15.91 -7.45
CA THR A 104 -2.08 17.28 -7.01
C THR A 104 -2.89 17.66 -5.77
N LEU A 105 -4.20 17.35 -5.75
CA LEU A 105 -5.07 17.60 -4.61
C LEU A 105 -4.59 16.86 -3.34
N ILE A 106 -4.16 15.61 -3.45
CA ILE A 106 -3.57 14.85 -2.31
C ILE A 106 -2.36 15.62 -1.75
N ARG A 107 -1.47 16.10 -2.63
CA ARG A 107 -0.27 16.85 -2.23
C ARG A 107 -0.63 18.20 -1.60
N GLU A 108 -1.62 18.92 -2.11
CA GLU A 108 -2.10 20.19 -1.55
C GLU A 108 -2.66 20.03 -0.13
N HIS A 109 -3.23 18.85 0.19
CA HIS A 109 -3.66 18.48 1.54
C HIS A 109 -2.53 17.97 2.44
N GLY A 110 -1.27 18.04 2.00
CA GLY A 110 -0.09 17.67 2.80
C GLY A 110 0.20 16.18 2.88
N CYS A 111 -0.47 15.35 2.08
CA CYS A 111 -0.25 13.92 2.01
C CYS A 111 0.66 13.52 0.84
N LEU A 112 1.34 12.40 0.95
CA LEU A 112 2.15 11.83 -0.13
C LEU A 112 1.24 11.13 -1.15
N PRO A 113 1.15 11.62 -2.41
CA PRO A 113 0.27 11.03 -3.42
C PRO A 113 0.81 9.70 -3.95
N GLY A 114 -0.09 8.75 -4.10
CA GLY A 114 0.13 7.47 -4.72
C GLY A 114 -0.87 7.16 -5.83
N VAL A 115 -0.43 6.38 -6.79
CA VAL A 115 -1.29 5.82 -7.83
C VAL A 115 -1.33 4.31 -7.76
N VAL A 116 -2.51 3.75 -7.97
CA VAL A 116 -2.75 2.30 -7.94
C VAL A 116 -3.13 1.80 -9.34
N ILE A 117 -2.67 0.62 -9.69
CA ILE A 117 -3.12 -0.10 -10.90
C ILE A 117 -3.61 -1.51 -10.57
N ASN A 118 -4.76 -1.85 -11.14
CA ASN A 118 -5.35 -3.18 -11.08
C ASN A 118 -4.51 -4.23 -11.85
N PRO A 119 -4.72 -5.53 -11.62
CA PRO A 119 -3.99 -6.59 -12.33
C PRO A 119 -4.07 -6.49 -13.86
N ALA A 120 -5.19 -6.04 -14.43
CA ALA A 120 -5.36 -5.90 -15.87
C ALA A 120 -4.81 -4.58 -16.44
N THR A 121 -4.49 -3.58 -15.61
CA THR A 121 -4.07 -2.24 -16.05
C THR A 121 -2.56 -2.20 -16.33
N PRO A 122 -2.13 -1.83 -17.54
CA PRO A 122 -0.71 -1.78 -17.88
C PRO A 122 -0.01 -0.57 -17.24
N VAL A 123 1.27 -0.74 -16.87
CA VAL A 123 2.13 0.33 -16.31
C VAL A 123 2.23 1.54 -17.26
N ALA A 124 2.13 1.33 -18.56
CA ALA A 124 2.23 2.40 -19.56
C ALA A 124 1.19 3.52 -19.39
N LEU A 125 0.04 3.24 -18.76
CA LEU A 125 -0.97 4.28 -18.48
C LEU A 125 -0.52 5.29 -17.42
N LEU A 126 0.56 5.02 -16.70
CA LEU A 126 1.10 5.90 -15.68
C LEU A 126 2.21 6.82 -16.19
N SER A 127 2.65 6.71 -17.47
CA SER A 127 3.80 7.41 -18.02
C SER A 127 3.81 8.91 -17.74
N GLU A 128 2.64 9.56 -17.82
CA GLU A 128 2.52 11.00 -17.65
C GLU A 128 2.50 11.48 -16.19
N VAL A 129 2.27 10.57 -15.23
CA VAL A 129 2.13 10.93 -13.81
C VAL A 129 3.25 10.40 -12.92
N LEU A 130 4.12 9.50 -13.40
CA LEU A 130 5.20 8.89 -12.59
C LEU A 130 6.16 9.91 -11.97
N GLY A 131 6.33 11.07 -12.58
CA GLY A 131 7.15 12.16 -12.02
C GLY A 131 6.47 12.93 -10.88
N ASN A 132 5.16 12.74 -10.68
CA ASN A 132 4.33 13.49 -9.74
C ASN A 132 3.79 12.65 -8.57
N VAL A 133 4.25 11.40 -8.42
CA VAL A 133 3.83 10.51 -7.33
C VAL A 133 4.99 10.19 -6.39
N ASP A 134 4.67 9.91 -5.14
CA ASP A 134 5.62 9.45 -4.12
C ASP A 134 5.63 7.91 -4.01
N HIS A 135 4.56 7.24 -4.44
CA HIS A 135 4.53 5.79 -4.55
C HIS A 135 3.58 5.31 -5.66
N VAL A 136 3.87 4.12 -6.16
CA VAL A 136 3.03 3.38 -7.11
C VAL A 136 2.66 2.06 -6.47
N LEU A 137 1.38 1.79 -6.27
CA LEU A 137 0.86 0.56 -5.71
C LEU A 137 0.43 -0.38 -6.84
N VAL A 138 1.07 -1.54 -6.90
CA VAL A 138 0.70 -2.61 -7.84
C VAL A 138 -0.21 -3.59 -7.13
N MET A 139 -1.46 -3.68 -7.59
CA MET A 139 -2.35 -4.74 -7.11
C MET A 139 -1.89 -6.09 -7.68
N SER A 140 -1.60 -7.01 -6.78
CA SER A 140 -1.25 -8.39 -7.09
C SER A 140 -2.37 -9.39 -6.81
N VAL A 141 -3.57 -8.87 -6.56
CA VAL A 141 -4.88 -9.55 -6.55
C VAL A 141 -5.91 -8.61 -7.15
N ASN A 142 -7.12 -9.09 -7.47
CA ASN A 142 -8.22 -8.18 -7.77
C ASN A 142 -8.69 -7.50 -6.47
N PRO A 143 -8.78 -6.16 -6.41
CA PRO A 143 -9.16 -5.47 -5.19
C PRO A 143 -10.55 -5.82 -4.71
N GLY A 144 -10.80 -5.69 -3.37
CA GLY A 144 -12.10 -5.90 -2.75
C GLY A 144 -12.11 -6.91 -1.59
N PHE A 145 -11.21 -7.90 -1.57
CA PHE A 145 -11.19 -8.94 -0.52
C PHE A 145 -9.76 -9.28 -0.11
N GLY A 146 -9.57 -9.54 1.19
CA GLY A 146 -8.32 -10.10 1.71
C GLY A 146 -8.19 -11.60 1.46
N GLY A 147 -6.99 -12.16 1.72
CA GLY A 147 -6.74 -13.61 1.68
C GLY A 147 -6.69 -14.25 0.29
N GLN A 148 -6.60 -13.46 -0.77
CA GLN A 148 -6.49 -13.95 -2.14
C GLN A 148 -5.08 -14.44 -2.49
N SER A 149 -4.98 -15.34 -3.45
CA SER A 149 -3.70 -15.81 -3.99
C SER A 149 -3.02 -14.76 -4.84
N PHE A 150 -1.71 -14.61 -4.68
CA PHE A 150 -0.87 -13.71 -5.45
C PHE A 150 -0.94 -14.00 -6.96
N ILE A 151 -1.08 -12.97 -7.78
CA ILE A 151 -1.06 -13.06 -9.24
C ILE A 151 0.38 -12.90 -9.74
N PRO A 152 1.06 -13.96 -10.25
CA PRO A 152 2.49 -13.91 -10.59
C PRO A 152 2.85 -12.87 -11.66
N GLY A 153 1.92 -12.54 -12.56
CA GLY A 153 2.10 -11.51 -13.59
C GLY A 153 2.41 -10.12 -13.04
N SER A 154 2.06 -9.84 -11.77
CA SER A 154 2.33 -8.56 -11.10
C SER A 154 3.83 -8.28 -10.95
N ILE A 155 4.66 -9.31 -10.85
CA ILE A 155 6.13 -9.18 -10.78
C ILE A 155 6.69 -8.47 -12.01
N HIS A 156 6.13 -8.73 -13.19
CA HIS A 156 6.55 -8.05 -14.41
C HIS A 156 6.31 -6.53 -14.34
N LYS A 157 5.16 -6.11 -13.77
CA LYS A 157 4.84 -4.68 -13.58
C LYS A 157 5.82 -4.01 -12.60
N ILE A 158 6.17 -4.70 -11.51
CA ILE A 158 7.15 -4.19 -10.54
C ILE A 158 8.50 -3.94 -11.23
N ARG A 159 8.96 -4.88 -12.06
CA ARG A 159 10.20 -4.72 -12.85
C ARG A 159 10.11 -3.57 -13.84
N GLN A 160 8.99 -3.44 -14.57
CA GLN A 160 8.75 -2.31 -15.47
C GLN A 160 8.83 -0.96 -14.75
N LEU A 161 8.19 -0.84 -13.58
CA LEU A 161 8.22 0.39 -12.78
C LEU A 161 9.62 0.70 -12.26
N ARG A 162 10.37 -0.31 -11.80
CA ARG A 162 11.78 -0.14 -11.42
C ARG A 162 12.60 0.40 -12.58
N ASP A 163 12.49 -0.21 -13.76
CA ASP A 163 13.28 0.15 -14.94
C ASP A 163 12.94 1.57 -15.42
N LEU A 164 11.66 1.98 -15.36
CA LEU A 164 11.22 3.35 -15.64
C LEU A 164 11.77 4.34 -14.60
N ARG A 165 11.68 4.00 -13.31
CA ARG A 165 12.21 4.82 -12.23
C ARG A 165 13.70 5.08 -12.40
N GLU A 166 14.49 4.05 -12.69
CA GLU A 166 15.94 4.14 -12.88
C GLU A 166 16.29 4.93 -14.15
N ARG A 167 15.59 4.69 -15.27
CA ARG A 167 15.83 5.37 -16.54
C ARG A 167 15.57 6.88 -16.49
N HIS A 168 14.53 7.31 -15.75
CA HIS A 168 14.08 8.69 -15.69
C HIS A 168 14.45 9.40 -14.39
N ASP A 169 15.21 8.74 -13.50
CA ASP A 169 15.55 9.23 -12.16
C ASP A 169 14.34 9.65 -11.32
N TYR A 170 13.21 8.96 -11.50
CA TYR A 170 12.03 9.19 -10.67
C TYR A 170 12.27 8.76 -9.22
N LYS A 171 11.54 9.36 -8.26
CA LYS A 171 11.78 9.17 -6.82
C LYS A 171 10.69 8.36 -6.12
N PHE A 172 9.68 7.90 -6.84
CA PHE A 172 8.60 7.12 -6.25
C PHE A 172 9.06 5.77 -5.71
N ARG A 173 8.37 5.30 -4.69
CA ARG A 173 8.51 3.96 -4.13
C ARG A 173 7.53 3.00 -4.84
N ILE A 174 7.91 1.74 -4.96
CA ILE A 174 7.05 0.70 -5.51
C ILE A 174 6.44 -0.09 -4.35
N ALA A 175 5.12 -0.03 -4.23
CA ALA A 175 4.33 -0.79 -3.28
C ALA A 175 3.63 -1.96 -3.98
N VAL A 176 3.38 -3.04 -3.24
CA VAL A 176 2.67 -4.24 -3.73
C VAL A 176 1.63 -4.64 -2.71
N ASP A 177 0.39 -4.85 -3.16
CA ASP A 177 -0.71 -5.29 -2.33
C ASP A 177 -1.44 -6.49 -2.94
N GLY A 178 -1.62 -7.52 -2.11
CA GLY A 178 -2.38 -8.72 -2.41
C GLY A 178 -1.53 -9.99 -2.43
N GLY A 179 -1.82 -10.91 -1.52
CA GLY A 179 -1.16 -12.21 -1.44
C GLY A 179 0.33 -12.16 -1.10
N VAL A 180 0.79 -11.06 -0.48
CA VAL A 180 2.16 -10.94 0.02
C VAL A 180 2.33 -11.86 1.23
N ALA A 181 3.32 -12.74 1.15
CA ALA A 181 3.60 -13.75 2.15
C ALA A 181 5.10 -14.08 2.18
N PRO A 182 5.62 -14.73 3.23
CA PRO A 182 7.04 -15.08 3.33
C PRO A 182 7.60 -15.76 2.08
N GLU A 183 6.80 -16.58 1.39
CA GLU A 183 7.20 -17.35 0.22
C GLU A 183 7.58 -16.49 -0.98
N ASN A 184 7.03 -15.27 -1.10
CA ASN A 184 7.24 -14.40 -2.26
C ASN A 184 8.02 -13.10 -1.98
N ILE A 185 8.31 -12.76 -0.70
CA ILE A 185 9.05 -11.55 -0.31
C ILE A 185 10.35 -11.40 -1.11
N ASN A 186 11.15 -12.46 -1.18
CA ASN A 186 12.46 -12.41 -1.84
C ASN A 186 12.34 -12.02 -3.32
N GLU A 187 11.35 -12.58 -4.02
CA GLU A 187 11.12 -12.27 -5.42
C GLU A 187 10.61 -10.84 -5.61
N LEU A 188 9.67 -10.38 -4.76
CA LEU A 188 9.12 -9.03 -4.80
C LEU A 188 10.20 -7.97 -4.58
N VAL A 189 11.05 -8.15 -3.57
CA VAL A 189 12.16 -7.23 -3.26
C VAL A 189 13.18 -7.20 -4.40
N ARG A 190 13.57 -8.36 -4.93
CA ARG A 190 14.48 -8.44 -6.10
C ARG A 190 13.86 -7.79 -7.34
N ALA A 191 12.56 -7.88 -7.55
CA ALA A 191 11.86 -7.21 -8.63
C ALA A 191 11.89 -5.69 -8.52
N GLY A 192 11.96 -5.13 -7.29
CA GLY A 192 12.04 -3.69 -7.05
C GLY A 192 11.06 -3.12 -6.04
N ALA A 193 10.23 -3.96 -5.41
CA ALA A 193 9.28 -3.54 -4.39
C ALA A 193 10.01 -2.99 -3.14
N GLN A 194 9.44 -1.95 -2.54
CA GLN A 194 9.96 -1.26 -1.36
C GLN A 194 8.92 -1.14 -0.24
N ILE A 195 7.63 -1.29 -0.55
CA ILE A 195 6.54 -1.37 0.43
C ILE A 195 5.79 -2.67 0.12
N LEU A 196 5.71 -3.56 1.11
CA LEU A 196 5.04 -4.85 1.00
C LEU A 196 3.81 -4.84 1.91
N VAL A 197 2.63 -4.73 1.30
CA VAL A 197 1.35 -4.74 2.04
C VAL A 197 1.01 -6.18 2.40
N ALA A 198 0.90 -6.45 3.69
CA ALA A 198 0.69 -7.79 4.23
C ALA A 198 -0.50 -7.82 5.21
N GLY A 199 -1.59 -8.45 4.80
CA GLY A 199 -2.79 -8.61 5.62
C GLY A 199 -2.80 -9.96 6.35
N THR A 200 -3.34 -10.98 5.70
CA THR A 200 -3.55 -12.32 6.28
C THR A 200 -2.25 -12.98 6.76
N SER A 201 -1.13 -12.77 6.08
CA SER A 201 0.19 -13.28 6.49
C SER A 201 0.70 -12.67 7.82
N VAL A 202 0.16 -11.53 8.22
CA VAL A 202 0.45 -10.90 9.53
C VAL A 202 -0.66 -11.21 10.53
N PHE A 203 -1.89 -10.74 10.29
CA PHE A 203 -2.98 -10.82 11.26
C PHE A 203 -3.64 -12.21 11.35
N GLY A 204 -3.41 -13.10 10.38
CA GLY A 204 -3.79 -14.50 10.47
C GLY A 204 -2.78 -15.37 11.25
N SER A 205 -1.63 -14.80 11.63
CA SER A 205 -0.65 -15.47 12.48
C SER A 205 -1.08 -15.45 13.95
N SER A 206 -0.67 -16.46 14.71
CA SER A 206 -0.83 -16.50 16.18
C SER A 206 -0.02 -15.40 16.91
N ASP A 207 1.03 -14.87 16.27
CA ASP A 207 1.86 -13.78 16.77
C ASP A 207 2.16 -12.78 15.63
N PRO A 208 1.32 -11.74 15.46
CA PRO A 208 1.53 -10.71 14.45
C PRO A 208 2.85 -9.94 14.60
N ALA A 209 3.36 -9.78 15.83
CA ALA A 209 4.64 -9.09 16.05
C ALA A 209 5.80 -9.93 15.49
N ALA A 210 5.84 -11.22 15.78
CA ALA A 210 6.85 -12.13 15.25
C ALA A 210 6.75 -12.25 13.72
N ALA A 211 5.53 -12.28 13.17
CA ALA A 211 5.32 -12.32 11.72
C ALA A 211 5.91 -11.09 11.02
N VAL A 212 5.61 -9.87 11.49
CA VAL A 212 6.18 -8.63 10.95
C VAL A 212 7.69 -8.65 11.04
N HIS A 213 8.25 -8.97 12.22
CA HIS A 213 9.70 -9.00 12.43
C HIS A 213 10.41 -9.96 11.46
N SER A 214 9.89 -11.18 11.31
CA SER A 214 10.44 -12.17 10.38
C SER A 214 10.38 -11.72 8.92
N MET A 215 9.25 -11.14 8.49
CA MET A 215 9.08 -10.63 7.13
C MET A 215 10.02 -9.45 6.84
N MET A 216 10.24 -8.56 7.81
CA MET A 216 11.20 -7.44 7.69
C MET A 216 12.63 -7.95 7.57
N GLN A 217 13.03 -8.92 8.39
CA GLN A 217 14.35 -9.53 8.31
C GLN A 217 14.58 -10.17 6.93
N GLN A 218 13.62 -10.96 6.45
CA GLN A 218 13.70 -11.61 5.14
C GLN A 218 13.79 -10.57 4.00
N ALA A 219 13.01 -9.50 4.07
CA ALA A 219 13.06 -8.42 3.08
C ALA A 219 14.42 -7.70 3.07
N SER A 220 15.01 -7.47 4.25
CA SER A 220 16.34 -6.89 4.38
C SER A 220 17.44 -7.78 3.80
N GLU A 221 17.39 -9.08 4.06
CA GLU A 221 18.32 -10.08 3.49
C GLU A 221 18.20 -10.14 1.95
N ALA A 222 16.98 -10.14 1.41
CA ALA A 222 16.73 -10.13 -0.02
C ALA A 222 17.27 -8.85 -0.70
N LEU A 223 17.15 -7.71 -0.02
CA LEU A 223 17.67 -6.42 -0.49
C LEU A 223 19.20 -6.42 -0.53
N ALA A 224 19.87 -6.96 0.48
CA ALA A 224 21.34 -7.05 0.54
C ALA A 224 21.91 -7.94 -0.57
N GLN A 225 21.15 -8.91 -1.07
CA GLN A 225 21.53 -9.81 -2.18
C GLN A 225 21.27 -9.21 -3.57
N ARG A 226 20.71 -8.01 -3.66
CA ARG A 226 20.38 -7.34 -4.93
C ARG A 226 21.56 -6.58 -5.55
N VAL A 227 22.71 -6.54 -4.86
CA VAL A 227 23.97 -5.87 -5.28
C VAL A 227 24.67 -6.62 -6.39
#